data_217cdf1d9955e63af4197031ff2a51cb
#
_entry.id   217cdf1d9955e63af4197031ff2a51cb
#
_cell.length_a   1.000
_cell.length_b   1.000
_cell.length_c   1.000
_cell.angle_alpha   90.00
_cell.angle_beta   90.00
_cell.angle_gamma   90.00
#
_symmetry.space_group_name_H-M   'P 1'
#
loop_
_entity.id
_entity.type
_entity.pdbx_description
1 polymer ?
#
loop_
_entity_poly.entity_id
_entity_poly.type
_entity_poly.pdbx_seq_one_letter_code
_entity_poly.pdbx_strand_id
1 'polypeptide(L)'
;MSKDYSEIAYKHTRFFVEECGERIAGTAQMNKAAEHAVEVFRSLGMKYIQHHFQVPVCSTEKSVVELISNKQITPLPHTNMCFCTDTPEGGLTAEAVLIHSDVKKMGVIGEIYPISDKCIKTDIKGKIVVIERSVLMDYPDIDTYKVLEKYKPAAVIFTTDESQQGIPYVYSNFEYREAQYMLPSFIMNKNDVNKLFSQNDKVILHVELKTQVQKKESTNTIGVIEGTDKQDEVILISGHLDSAVSSKGAVDDAGAIGTVMALAEKYKALSDKGVRTHRTLYFACWSGHEPGLHGSKYFLQQNQDIYKRIKYNINYDIIGMATPYSITYAGVKNFEAIFEKIFEKCGSTLDIFSEPVPCDTLNLTSNKIPSLTMSNGGFVWGHTPADDMKNIDKRGFDQPIDFSSELINYLDSLEKIPQGYTDDIEKQLDIYATRYGWDF
;
A
#
# COMPACT_ATOMS: atom_id res chain seq x y z
N MET A 1 -4.14 27.12 25.41
CA MET A 1 -4.34 26.92 23.96
C MET A 1 -4.64 25.44 23.75
N SER A 2 -5.66 25.10 22.97
CA SER A 2 -5.88 23.70 22.54
C SER A 2 -4.66 23.25 21.72
N LYS A 3 -4.24 22.02 21.92
CA LYS A 3 -3.12 21.43 21.16
C LYS A 3 -3.59 21.22 19.71
N ASP A 4 -2.81 21.71 18.75
CA ASP A 4 -3.08 21.53 17.32
C ASP A 4 -2.54 20.17 16.86
N TYR A 5 -3.40 19.17 16.75
CA TYR A 5 -3.01 17.82 16.41
C TYR A 5 -2.67 17.64 14.93
N SER A 6 -3.22 18.47 14.05
CA SER A 6 -2.84 18.49 12.64
C SER A 6 -1.42 19.01 12.43
N GLU A 7 -1.00 19.99 13.25
CA GLU A 7 0.40 20.44 13.27
C GLU A 7 1.35 19.35 13.79
N ILE A 8 0.91 18.53 14.75
CA ILE A 8 1.68 17.39 15.25
C ILE A 8 1.84 16.34 14.16
N ALA A 9 0.74 15.95 13.50
CA ALA A 9 0.76 15.01 12.38
C ALA A 9 1.71 15.48 11.27
N TYR A 10 1.59 16.75 10.86
CA TYR A 10 2.46 17.37 9.85
C TYR A 10 3.94 17.31 10.23
N LYS A 11 4.29 17.58 11.50
CA LYS A 11 5.69 17.51 11.99
C LYS A 11 6.26 16.11 11.93
N HIS A 12 5.49 15.10 12.35
CA HIS A 12 5.94 13.71 12.25
C HIS A 12 6.09 13.28 10.80
N THR A 13 5.11 13.59 9.93
CA THR A 13 5.20 13.34 8.49
C THR A 13 6.48 13.93 7.91
N ARG A 14 6.76 15.20 8.20
CA ARG A 14 7.97 15.88 7.74
C ARG A 14 9.24 15.19 8.21
N PHE A 15 9.30 14.74 9.46
CA PHE A 15 10.46 13.99 9.96
C PHE A 15 10.71 12.72 9.14
N PHE A 16 9.67 11.93 8.89
CA PHE A 16 9.83 10.71 8.09
C PHE A 16 10.27 10.98 6.66
N VAL A 17 9.76 12.03 6.04
CA VAL A 17 10.09 12.38 4.64
C VAL A 17 11.46 13.03 4.52
N GLU A 18 11.80 14.00 5.38
CA GLU A 18 13.01 14.80 5.25
C GLU A 18 14.22 14.18 5.97
N GLU A 19 14.00 13.54 7.12
CA GLU A 19 15.09 13.00 7.94
C GLU A 19 15.35 11.50 7.69
N CYS A 20 14.31 10.71 7.34
CA CYS A 20 14.47 9.30 7.02
C CYS A 20 14.54 9.07 5.51
N GLY A 21 13.78 9.83 4.71
CA GLY A 21 13.73 9.66 3.25
C GLY A 21 13.04 8.36 2.84
N GLU A 22 13.63 7.62 1.90
CA GLU A 22 13.14 6.29 1.50
C GLU A 22 13.23 5.31 2.67
N ARG A 23 12.08 4.82 3.13
CA ARG A 23 11.97 3.94 4.28
C ARG A 23 11.72 2.48 3.88
N ILE A 24 12.51 1.98 2.93
CA ILE A 24 12.37 0.59 2.45
C ILE A 24 12.55 -0.38 3.63
N ALA A 25 11.62 -1.31 3.78
CA ALA A 25 11.67 -2.33 4.84
C ALA A 25 13.05 -3.02 4.92
N GLY A 26 13.58 -3.21 6.12
CA GLY A 26 14.88 -3.83 6.34
C GLY A 26 16.10 -2.95 6.02
N THR A 27 15.93 -1.64 5.83
CA THR A 27 17.03 -0.67 5.64
C THR A 27 17.32 0.14 6.90
N ALA A 28 18.47 0.82 6.92
CA ALA A 28 18.85 1.69 8.01
C ALA A 28 17.87 2.89 8.17
N GLN A 29 17.32 3.39 7.06
CA GLN A 29 16.33 4.46 7.05
C GLN A 29 15.01 4.01 7.68
N MET A 30 14.58 2.79 7.38
CA MET A 30 13.42 2.19 8.04
C MET A 30 13.66 1.99 9.54
N ASN A 31 14.83 1.54 9.94
CA ASN A 31 15.20 1.39 11.36
C ASN A 31 15.18 2.76 12.07
N LYS A 32 15.72 3.82 11.44
CA LYS A 32 15.65 5.20 11.97
C LYS A 32 14.20 5.66 12.17
N ALA A 33 13.31 5.32 11.24
CA ALA A 33 11.89 5.64 11.36
C ALA A 33 11.21 4.87 12.51
N ALA A 34 11.49 3.57 12.64
CA ALA A 34 10.98 2.75 13.73
C ALA A 34 11.50 3.23 15.12
N GLU A 35 12.78 3.61 15.21
CA GLU A 35 13.36 4.21 16.42
C GLU A 35 12.68 5.52 16.77
N HIS A 36 12.41 6.39 15.81
CA HIS A 36 11.66 7.63 16.06
C HIS A 36 10.27 7.33 16.62
N ALA A 37 9.55 6.35 16.11
CA ALA A 37 8.26 5.94 16.66
C ALA A 37 8.38 5.49 18.12
N VAL A 38 9.41 4.69 18.45
CA VAL A 38 9.72 4.29 19.84
C VAL A 38 10.00 5.51 20.71
N GLU A 39 10.81 6.46 20.24
CA GLU A 39 11.16 7.68 21.00
C GLU A 39 9.92 8.54 21.28
N VAL A 40 9.02 8.68 20.30
CA VAL A 40 7.74 9.39 20.49
C VAL A 40 6.93 8.71 21.59
N PHE A 41 6.65 7.41 21.50
CA PHE A 41 5.88 6.70 22.50
C PHE A 41 6.54 6.75 23.89
N ARG A 42 7.85 6.59 23.95
CA ARG A 42 8.62 6.70 25.21
C ARG A 42 8.54 8.10 25.82
N SER A 43 8.69 9.15 25.01
CA SER A 43 8.63 10.55 25.48
C SER A 43 7.25 10.92 26.03
N LEU A 44 6.20 10.29 25.51
CA LEU A 44 4.84 10.39 26.01
C LEU A 44 4.59 9.55 27.28
N GLY A 45 5.54 8.73 27.72
CA GLY A 45 5.35 7.81 28.84
C GLY A 45 4.38 6.67 28.52
N MET A 46 4.25 6.30 27.26
CA MET A 46 3.44 5.16 26.81
C MET A 46 4.25 3.87 26.92
N LYS A 47 3.54 2.75 27.13
CA LYS A 47 4.09 1.43 26.82
C LYS A 47 4.19 1.27 25.30
N TYR A 48 5.13 0.45 24.85
CA TYR A 48 5.24 0.11 23.42
C TYR A 48 5.67 -1.33 23.22
N ILE A 49 5.35 -1.87 22.04
CA ILE A 49 5.74 -3.21 21.58
C ILE A 49 6.60 -3.01 20.33
N GLN A 50 7.75 -3.66 20.28
CA GLN A 50 8.52 -3.85 19.04
C GLN A 50 8.38 -5.29 18.62
N HIS A 51 7.89 -5.50 17.42
CA HIS A 51 7.72 -6.81 16.81
C HIS A 51 8.67 -6.96 15.64
N HIS A 52 9.70 -7.81 15.80
CA HIS A 52 10.73 -8.06 14.81
C HIS A 52 10.34 -9.27 13.94
N PHE A 53 10.56 -9.15 12.64
CA PHE A 53 10.25 -10.20 11.68
C PHE A 53 11.17 -10.12 10.47
N GLN A 54 11.21 -11.19 9.67
CA GLN A 54 11.97 -11.22 8.43
C GLN A 54 11.07 -10.82 7.27
N VAL A 55 11.54 -9.86 6.45
CA VAL A 55 10.82 -9.38 5.28
C VAL A 55 11.68 -9.61 4.02
N PRO A 56 11.10 -10.05 2.89
CA PRO A 56 11.82 -10.09 1.63
C PRO A 56 12.07 -8.66 1.14
N VAL A 57 13.30 -8.37 0.77
CA VAL A 57 13.70 -7.07 0.21
C VAL A 57 14.32 -7.32 -1.15
N CYS A 58 13.82 -6.63 -2.16
CA CYS A 58 14.34 -6.68 -3.51
C CYS A 58 15.19 -5.43 -3.78
N SER A 59 16.35 -5.60 -4.35
CA SER A 59 17.17 -4.52 -4.89
C SER A 59 17.48 -4.77 -6.36
N THR A 60 17.51 -3.71 -7.16
CA THR A 60 17.86 -3.77 -8.58
C THR A 60 19.34 -3.51 -8.76
N GLU A 61 20.07 -4.50 -9.26
CA GLU A 61 21.47 -4.34 -9.63
C GLU A 61 21.62 -3.72 -11.03
N LYS A 62 20.73 -4.10 -11.94
CA LYS A 62 20.70 -3.58 -13.31
C LYS A 62 19.30 -3.57 -13.86
N SER A 63 18.92 -2.48 -14.52
CA SER A 63 17.66 -2.35 -15.25
C SER A 63 17.89 -1.50 -16.50
N VAL A 64 17.61 -2.07 -17.67
CA VAL A 64 17.82 -1.43 -18.97
C VAL A 64 16.62 -1.69 -19.86
N VAL A 65 16.12 -0.65 -20.53
CA VAL A 65 15.20 -0.74 -21.67
C VAL A 65 15.69 0.24 -22.72
N GLU A 66 16.04 -0.26 -23.89
CA GLU A 66 16.62 0.51 -24.99
C GLU A 66 15.94 0.21 -26.31
N LEU A 67 15.65 1.26 -27.10
CA LEU A 67 15.21 1.14 -28.48
C LEU A 67 16.42 0.94 -29.40
N ILE A 68 16.38 -0.12 -30.22
CA ILE A 68 17.38 -0.41 -31.24
C ILE A 68 16.81 -0.03 -32.61
N SER A 69 17.32 1.05 -33.20
CA SER A 69 16.89 1.54 -34.50
C SER A 69 18.09 1.99 -35.34
N ASN A 70 18.25 1.48 -36.58
CA ASN A 70 19.27 1.91 -37.55
C ASN A 70 20.71 2.00 -36.96
N LYS A 71 21.12 1.03 -36.13
CA LYS A 71 22.40 1.02 -35.40
C LYS A 71 22.52 2.09 -34.30
N GLN A 72 21.46 2.79 -33.99
CA GLN A 72 21.38 3.70 -32.86
C GLN A 72 20.70 3.00 -31.69
N ILE A 73 21.25 3.19 -30.50
CA ILE A 73 20.70 2.73 -29.22
C ILE A 73 20.18 3.95 -28.48
N THR A 74 18.90 3.93 -28.10
CA THR A 74 18.26 5.01 -27.37
C THR A 74 17.68 4.48 -26.06
N PRO A 75 18.20 4.90 -24.91
CA PRO A 75 17.62 4.53 -23.61
C PRO A 75 16.19 5.07 -23.49
N LEU A 76 15.31 4.24 -22.93
CA LEU A 76 13.91 4.59 -22.67
C LEU A 76 13.66 4.74 -21.16
N PRO A 77 12.92 5.77 -20.74
CA PRO A 77 12.52 5.91 -19.34
C PRO A 77 11.67 4.72 -18.89
N HIS A 78 12.06 4.08 -17.79
CA HIS A 78 11.36 2.93 -17.26
C HIS A 78 11.69 2.73 -15.77
N THR A 79 10.89 1.89 -15.11
CA THR A 79 11.23 1.20 -13.86
C THR A 79 11.12 -0.30 -14.10
N ASN A 80 11.60 -1.10 -13.20
CA ASN A 80 11.36 -2.54 -13.19
C ASN A 80 10.45 -2.93 -12.04
N MET A 81 9.83 -4.09 -12.16
CA MET A 81 9.11 -4.69 -11.05
C MET A 81 10.07 -5.45 -10.13
N CYS A 82 9.80 -5.37 -8.84
CA CYS A 82 10.44 -6.25 -7.85
C CYS A 82 9.83 -7.65 -7.87
N PHE A 83 10.62 -8.63 -7.45
CA PHE A 83 10.24 -10.03 -7.31
C PHE A 83 9.83 -10.72 -8.61
N CYS A 84 10.20 -10.18 -9.77
CA CYS A 84 10.11 -10.87 -11.05
C CYS A 84 11.41 -11.62 -11.39
N THR A 85 11.43 -12.36 -12.49
CA THR A 85 12.65 -13.08 -12.93
C THR A 85 13.65 -12.16 -13.61
N ASP A 86 14.93 -12.48 -13.52
CA ASP A 86 15.97 -11.79 -14.25
C ASP A 86 15.97 -12.17 -15.74
N THR A 87 16.54 -11.30 -16.59
CA THR A 87 16.90 -11.66 -17.96
C THR A 87 18.13 -12.59 -17.98
N PRO A 88 18.40 -13.27 -19.10
CA PRO A 88 19.71 -13.89 -19.30
C PRO A 88 20.86 -12.89 -19.14
N GLU A 89 22.06 -13.38 -18.84
CA GLU A 89 23.25 -12.53 -18.77
C GLU A 89 23.46 -11.74 -20.07
N GLY A 90 23.66 -10.42 -19.95
CA GLY A 90 23.75 -9.52 -21.10
C GLY A 90 22.40 -9.10 -21.69
N GLY A 91 21.30 -9.48 -21.05
CA GLY A 91 19.95 -9.10 -21.49
C GLY A 91 19.42 -9.90 -22.67
N LEU A 92 18.38 -9.41 -23.27
CA LEU A 92 17.78 -9.96 -24.49
C LEU A 92 17.33 -8.84 -25.43
N THR A 93 17.44 -9.12 -26.74
CA THR A 93 16.95 -8.19 -27.79
C THR A 93 15.88 -8.90 -28.60
N ALA A 94 14.70 -8.29 -28.66
CA ALA A 94 13.56 -8.87 -29.38
C ALA A 94 12.63 -7.78 -29.96
N GLU A 95 11.78 -8.21 -30.87
CA GLU A 95 10.66 -7.40 -31.34
C GLU A 95 9.67 -7.17 -30.17
N ALA A 96 9.27 -5.93 -29.97
CA ALA A 96 8.23 -5.56 -29.04
C ALA A 96 6.86 -5.51 -29.75
N VAL A 97 5.83 -6.06 -29.11
CA VAL A 97 4.47 -6.07 -29.63
C VAL A 97 3.51 -5.51 -28.58
N LEU A 98 2.63 -4.62 -29.03
CA LEU A 98 1.61 -4.01 -28.18
C LEU A 98 0.39 -4.94 -28.09
N ILE A 99 -0.08 -5.18 -26.88
CA ILE A 99 -1.29 -5.94 -26.57
C ILE A 99 -2.24 -5.06 -25.79
N HIS A 100 -3.49 -5.01 -26.22
CA HIS A 100 -4.56 -4.34 -25.50
C HIS A 100 -5.22 -5.30 -24.54
N SER A 101 -5.35 -4.88 -23.28
CA SER A 101 -6.03 -5.63 -22.24
C SER A 101 -7.56 -5.51 -22.36
N ASP A 102 -8.27 -6.46 -21.76
CA ASP A 102 -9.70 -6.30 -21.50
C ASP A 102 -9.89 -5.31 -20.34
N VAL A 103 -10.97 -4.53 -20.37
CA VAL A 103 -11.33 -3.62 -19.29
C VAL A 103 -12.42 -4.24 -18.44
N LYS A 104 -12.23 -4.32 -17.13
CA LYS A 104 -13.26 -4.73 -16.19
C LYS A 104 -13.38 -3.70 -15.07
N LYS A 105 -14.60 -3.41 -14.64
CA LYS A 105 -14.86 -2.61 -13.45
C LYS A 105 -14.82 -3.49 -12.21
N MET A 106 -14.10 -3.05 -11.19
CA MET A 106 -14.03 -3.71 -9.88
C MET A 106 -14.15 -2.67 -8.77
N GLY A 107 -15.35 -2.57 -8.21
CA GLY A 107 -15.63 -1.84 -6.99
C GLY A 107 -14.90 -0.49 -6.87
N VAL A 108 -14.35 -0.22 -5.71
CA VAL A 108 -13.61 1.02 -5.40
C VAL A 108 -12.26 1.08 -6.11
N ILE A 109 -11.66 -0.07 -6.43
CA ILE A 109 -10.40 -0.13 -7.18
C ILE A 109 -10.56 0.45 -8.60
N GLY A 110 -11.82 0.58 -9.07
CA GLY A 110 -12.12 1.16 -10.37
C GLY A 110 -11.95 0.18 -11.51
N GLU A 111 -11.21 0.55 -12.55
CA GLU A 111 -11.01 -0.29 -13.72
C GLU A 111 -9.73 -1.13 -13.56
N ILE A 112 -9.86 -2.41 -13.83
CA ILE A 112 -8.74 -3.34 -13.95
C ILE A 112 -8.63 -3.84 -15.38
N TYR A 113 -7.43 -4.19 -15.78
CA TYR A 113 -7.08 -4.49 -17.17
C TYR A 113 -6.49 -5.90 -17.32
N PRO A 114 -7.28 -6.98 -17.11
CA PRO A 114 -6.77 -8.33 -17.20
C PRO A 114 -6.40 -8.69 -18.65
N ILE A 115 -5.40 -9.55 -18.79
CA ILE A 115 -5.08 -10.18 -20.05
C ILE A 115 -5.76 -11.55 -20.11
N SER A 116 -6.50 -11.79 -21.19
CA SER A 116 -7.09 -13.09 -21.53
C SER A 116 -6.49 -13.64 -22.83
N ASP A 117 -6.74 -14.92 -23.13
CA ASP A 117 -6.34 -15.51 -24.41
C ASP A 117 -6.87 -14.73 -25.62
N LYS A 118 -8.01 -14.01 -25.47
CA LYS A 118 -8.62 -13.18 -26.53
C LYS A 118 -7.80 -11.91 -26.84
N CYS A 119 -6.99 -11.45 -25.91
CA CYS A 119 -6.11 -10.29 -26.09
C CYS A 119 -4.92 -10.64 -27.00
N ILE A 120 -4.55 -11.94 -27.09
CA ILE A 120 -3.39 -12.41 -27.84
C ILE A 120 -3.80 -12.66 -29.30
N LYS A 121 -3.68 -11.64 -30.14
CA LYS A 121 -4.09 -11.69 -31.57
C LYS A 121 -2.92 -11.92 -32.53
N THR A 122 -1.71 -12.01 -32.04
CA THR A 122 -0.49 -12.20 -32.83
C THR A 122 0.46 -13.16 -32.14
N ASP A 123 1.42 -13.70 -32.88
CA ASP A 123 2.47 -14.53 -32.27
C ASP A 123 3.38 -13.66 -31.40
N ILE A 124 3.45 -14.00 -30.12
CA ILE A 124 4.26 -13.29 -29.10
C ILE A 124 5.41 -14.15 -28.57
N LYS A 125 5.58 -15.36 -29.08
CA LYS A 125 6.64 -16.26 -28.62
C LYS A 125 8.02 -15.63 -28.81
N GLY A 126 8.78 -15.54 -27.72
CA GLY A 126 10.12 -14.94 -27.70
C GLY A 126 10.17 -13.45 -27.95
N LYS A 127 9.03 -12.76 -28.01
CA LYS A 127 8.94 -11.31 -28.16
C LYS A 127 8.84 -10.61 -26.79
N ILE A 128 9.04 -9.30 -26.78
CA ILE A 128 8.74 -8.45 -25.64
C ILE A 128 7.30 -7.99 -25.76
N VAL A 129 6.46 -8.38 -24.82
CA VAL A 129 5.05 -7.98 -24.82
C VAL A 129 4.90 -6.66 -24.09
N VAL A 130 4.32 -5.65 -24.74
CA VAL A 130 3.96 -4.39 -24.10
C VAL A 130 2.46 -4.40 -23.89
N ILE A 131 2.03 -4.33 -22.64
CA ILE A 131 0.63 -4.38 -22.26
C ILE A 131 0.16 -2.97 -21.95
N GLU A 132 -0.84 -2.52 -22.69
CA GLU A 132 -1.55 -1.28 -22.37
C GLU A 132 -2.42 -1.54 -21.13
N ARG A 133 -1.83 -1.33 -19.96
CA ARG A 133 -2.45 -1.51 -18.67
C ARG A 133 -2.19 -0.29 -17.81
N SER A 134 -3.20 0.18 -17.12
CA SER A 134 -3.02 1.11 -16.02
C SER A 134 -2.40 0.37 -14.83
N VAL A 135 -1.16 0.65 -14.53
CA VAL A 135 -0.52 0.24 -13.26
C VAL A 135 -0.54 1.44 -12.35
N LEU A 136 -1.65 1.66 -11.68
CA LEU A 136 -1.74 2.52 -10.50
C LEU A 136 -1.46 1.62 -9.30
N MET A 137 -0.29 1.68 -8.68
CA MET A 137 0.03 1.02 -7.41
C MET A 137 -0.37 -0.47 -7.26
N ASP A 138 -1.02 -1.08 -8.26
CA ASP A 138 -1.57 -2.43 -8.15
C ASP A 138 -0.54 -3.50 -8.44
N TYR A 139 -0.58 -4.55 -7.65
CA TYR A 139 0.13 -5.79 -7.93
C TYR A 139 -0.36 -6.37 -9.27
N PRO A 140 0.55 -6.85 -10.13
CA PRO A 140 0.12 -7.47 -11.38
C PRO A 140 -0.71 -8.71 -11.09
N ASP A 141 -1.81 -8.82 -11.80
CA ASP A 141 -2.70 -9.97 -11.76
C ASP A 141 -1.95 -11.25 -12.18
N ILE A 142 -1.94 -12.25 -11.29
CA ILE A 142 -1.31 -13.54 -11.57
C ILE A 142 -1.88 -14.22 -12.82
N ASP A 143 -3.16 -14.01 -13.12
CA ASP A 143 -3.78 -14.59 -14.29
C ASP A 143 -3.19 -14.01 -15.60
N THR A 144 -2.72 -12.75 -15.56
CA THR A 144 -1.96 -12.16 -16.66
C THR A 144 -0.69 -12.97 -16.94
N TYR A 145 0.08 -13.30 -15.92
CA TYR A 145 1.30 -14.11 -16.08
C TYR A 145 0.98 -15.55 -16.51
N LYS A 146 -0.04 -16.17 -15.96
CA LYS A 146 -0.50 -17.52 -16.38
C LYS A 146 -0.92 -17.56 -17.86
N VAL A 147 -1.57 -16.49 -18.35
CA VAL A 147 -1.90 -16.38 -19.77
C VAL A 147 -0.63 -16.22 -20.60
N LEU A 148 0.27 -15.29 -20.21
CA LEU A 148 1.51 -15.06 -20.95
C LEU A 148 2.41 -16.30 -21.00
N GLU A 149 2.47 -17.09 -19.93
CA GLU A 149 3.25 -18.33 -19.89
C GLU A 149 2.89 -19.31 -21.02
N LYS A 150 1.61 -19.43 -21.36
CA LYS A 150 1.14 -20.30 -22.47
C LYS A 150 1.79 -19.93 -23.80
N TYR A 151 2.02 -18.63 -24.00
CA TYR A 151 2.53 -18.06 -25.26
C TYR A 151 4.03 -17.80 -25.25
N LYS A 152 4.69 -17.94 -24.10
CA LYS A 152 6.15 -17.86 -23.91
C LYS A 152 6.80 -16.59 -24.49
N PRO A 153 6.34 -15.37 -24.14
CA PRO A 153 7.09 -14.18 -24.46
C PRO A 153 8.43 -14.16 -23.71
N ALA A 154 9.38 -13.32 -24.14
CA ALA A 154 10.69 -13.20 -23.53
C ALA A 154 10.70 -12.26 -22.31
N ALA A 155 9.88 -11.21 -22.35
CA ALA A 155 9.71 -10.24 -21.28
C ALA A 155 8.36 -9.54 -21.40
N VAL A 156 7.96 -8.81 -20.36
CA VAL A 156 6.74 -8.00 -20.36
C VAL A 156 7.05 -6.57 -19.91
N ILE A 157 6.40 -5.61 -20.56
CA ILE A 157 6.39 -4.19 -20.17
C ILE A 157 4.94 -3.79 -19.91
N PHE A 158 4.65 -3.35 -18.70
CA PHE A 158 3.36 -2.78 -18.33
C PHE A 158 3.39 -1.26 -18.55
N THR A 159 2.26 -0.63 -18.84
CA THR A 159 2.17 0.82 -18.94
C THR A 159 1.44 1.42 -17.75
N THR A 160 1.80 2.67 -17.42
CA THR A 160 1.10 3.46 -16.41
C THR A 160 -0.24 3.95 -16.93
N ASP A 161 -1.08 4.47 -16.03
CA ASP A 161 -2.21 5.31 -16.39
C ASP A 161 -1.75 6.66 -16.96
N GLU A 162 -2.60 7.30 -17.76
CA GLU A 162 -2.30 8.63 -18.34
C GLU A 162 -2.21 9.73 -17.27
N SER A 163 -2.93 9.59 -16.17
CA SER A 163 -2.93 10.52 -15.04
C SER A 163 -1.72 10.37 -14.13
N GLN A 164 -1.01 9.23 -14.18
CA GLN A 164 0.13 8.94 -13.33
C GLN A 164 1.30 9.91 -13.60
N GLN A 165 1.75 10.59 -12.57
CA GLN A 165 2.90 11.48 -12.61
C GLN A 165 4.17 10.75 -12.18
N GLY A 166 4.96 10.36 -13.17
CA GLY A 166 6.15 9.54 -13.03
C GLY A 166 5.89 8.08 -13.39
N ILE A 167 6.93 7.28 -13.30
CA ILE A 167 6.86 5.83 -13.52
C ILE A 167 6.98 5.17 -12.15
N PRO A 168 5.93 4.49 -11.66
CA PRO A 168 5.93 3.92 -10.31
C PRO A 168 6.87 2.74 -10.23
N TYR A 169 7.39 2.50 -9.03
CA TYR A 169 8.04 1.24 -8.69
C TYR A 169 6.98 0.28 -8.15
N VAL A 170 6.83 -0.87 -8.77
CA VAL A 170 5.78 -1.83 -8.42
C VAL A 170 6.40 -3.13 -7.94
N TYR A 171 5.82 -3.68 -6.89
CA TYR A 171 6.18 -5.00 -6.39
C TYR A 171 5.26 -6.04 -7.01
N SER A 172 5.81 -7.13 -7.53
CA SER A 172 5.02 -8.35 -7.64
C SER A 172 5.02 -9.04 -6.27
N ASN A 173 3.95 -9.74 -5.94
CA ASN A 173 3.92 -10.46 -4.68
C ASN A 173 5.09 -11.47 -4.64
N PHE A 174 5.86 -11.44 -3.56
CA PHE A 174 7.02 -12.34 -3.38
C PHE A 174 6.65 -13.82 -3.49
N GLU A 175 5.48 -14.19 -3.01
CA GLU A 175 4.96 -15.56 -3.03
C GLU A 175 4.71 -16.07 -4.45
N TYR A 176 4.46 -15.18 -5.42
CA TYR A 176 4.35 -15.55 -6.85
C TYR A 176 5.67 -15.94 -7.48
N ARG A 177 6.78 -15.39 -7.01
CA ARG A 177 8.10 -15.75 -7.53
C ARG A 177 8.38 -17.24 -7.34
N GLU A 178 7.90 -17.83 -6.28
CA GLU A 178 8.00 -19.26 -6.01
C GLU A 178 7.13 -20.10 -6.97
N ALA A 179 6.10 -19.48 -7.56
CA ALA A 179 5.16 -20.15 -8.46
C ALA A 179 5.63 -20.30 -9.92
N GLN A 180 6.88 -19.93 -10.26
CA GLN A 180 7.53 -20.12 -11.58
C GLN A 180 6.88 -19.40 -12.80
N TYR A 181 5.92 -18.50 -12.59
CA TYR A 181 5.19 -17.83 -13.70
C TYR A 181 5.71 -16.45 -14.08
N MET A 182 6.75 -15.98 -13.40
CA MET A 182 7.21 -14.61 -13.55
C MET A 182 8.12 -14.44 -14.76
N LEU A 183 7.90 -13.37 -15.49
CA LEU A 183 8.76 -12.92 -16.60
C LEU A 183 9.58 -11.71 -16.16
N PRO A 184 10.72 -11.42 -16.80
CA PRO A 184 11.36 -10.12 -16.65
C PRO A 184 10.35 -9.01 -16.96
N SER A 185 10.10 -8.14 -15.97
CA SER A 185 8.96 -7.23 -16.00
C SER A 185 9.40 -5.79 -15.77
N PHE A 186 8.94 -4.89 -16.62
CA PHE A 186 9.26 -3.47 -16.61
C PHE A 186 7.98 -2.63 -16.64
N ILE A 187 8.10 -1.36 -16.30
CA ILE A 187 7.01 -0.39 -16.36
C ILE A 187 7.48 0.82 -17.17
N MET A 188 6.66 1.29 -18.09
CA MET A 188 6.91 2.50 -18.88
C MET A 188 5.68 3.41 -18.84
N ASN A 189 5.89 4.70 -19.06
CA ASN A 189 4.79 5.64 -19.19
C ASN A 189 3.98 5.34 -20.46
N LYS A 190 2.65 5.33 -20.34
CA LYS A 190 1.73 5.03 -21.46
C LYS A 190 1.95 5.97 -22.66
N ASN A 191 2.17 7.26 -22.40
CA ASN A 191 2.38 8.23 -23.47
C ASN A 191 3.70 7.97 -24.21
N ASP A 192 4.76 7.56 -23.51
CA ASP A 192 6.03 7.19 -24.15
C ASP A 192 5.88 5.93 -25.00
N VAL A 193 5.15 4.94 -24.52
CA VAL A 193 4.83 3.73 -25.29
C VAL A 193 4.00 4.05 -26.52
N ASN A 194 2.96 4.86 -26.41
CA ASN A 194 2.13 5.28 -27.53
C ASN A 194 2.97 6.00 -28.60
N LYS A 195 3.86 6.91 -28.18
CA LYS A 195 4.80 7.60 -29.07
C LYS A 195 5.76 6.61 -29.75
N LEU A 196 6.31 5.67 -28.98
CA LEU A 196 7.23 4.66 -29.49
C LEU A 196 6.61 3.85 -30.64
N PHE A 197 5.39 3.33 -30.44
CA PHE A 197 4.71 2.51 -31.43
C PHE A 197 4.14 3.32 -32.60
N SER A 198 3.79 4.59 -32.42
CA SER A 198 3.32 5.46 -33.51
C SER A 198 4.42 5.95 -34.44
N GLN A 199 5.67 6.00 -33.98
CA GLN A 199 6.82 6.51 -34.74
C GLN A 199 7.64 5.40 -35.41
N ASN A 200 7.37 4.13 -35.13
CA ASN A 200 8.15 3.01 -35.64
C ASN A 200 7.24 1.90 -36.19
N ASP A 201 7.42 1.53 -37.45
CA ASP A 201 6.71 0.39 -38.05
C ASP A 201 7.06 -0.95 -37.36
N LYS A 202 8.27 -1.03 -36.83
CA LYS A 202 8.77 -2.17 -36.07
C LYS A 202 9.60 -1.68 -34.89
N VAL A 203 9.22 -2.09 -33.70
CA VAL A 203 9.92 -1.75 -32.46
C VAL A 203 10.80 -2.93 -32.05
N ILE A 204 12.11 -2.70 -31.98
CA ILE A 204 13.09 -3.66 -31.45
C ILE A 204 13.61 -3.08 -30.15
N LEU A 205 13.44 -3.81 -29.06
CA LEU A 205 13.96 -3.42 -27.76
C LEU A 205 15.09 -4.35 -27.31
N HIS A 206 16.05 -3.78 -26.64
CA HIS A 206 16.97 -4.49 -25.75
C HIS A 206 16.55 -4.23 -24.33
N VAL A 207 16.42 -5.31 -23.54
CA VAL A 207 16.08 -5.24 -22.11
C VAL A 207 17.04 -6.07 -21.30
N GLU A 208 17.48 -5.55 -20.16
CA GLU A 208 18.31 -6.28 -19.21
C GLU A 208 17.82 -6.00 -17.79
N LEU A 209 17.59 -7.05 -17.02
CA LEU A 209 17.16 -6.96 -15.63
C LEU A 209 17.98 -7.92 -14.79
N LYS A 210 18.55 -7.39 -13.70
CA LYS A 210 19.19 -8.17 -12.67
C LYS A 210 18.78 -7.64 -11.30
N THR A 211 18.18 -8.50 -10.50
CA THR A 211 17.68 -8.19 -9.17
C THR A 211 18.30 -9.11 -8.13
N GLN A 212 18.36 -8.63 -6.90
CA GLN A 212 18.75 -9.43 -5.76
C GLN A 212 17.63 -9.39 -4.71
N VAL A 213 17.22 -10.56 -4.25
CA VAL A 213 16.25 -10.69 -3.16
C VAL A 213 16.95 -11.27 -1.93
N GLN A 214 16.78 -10.57 -0.81
CA GLN A 214 17.34 -10.96 0.49
C GLN A 214 16.26 -10.87 1.56
N LYS A 215 16.28 -11.78 2.53
CA LYS A 215 15.48 -11.60 3.76
C LYS A 215 16.25 -10.71 4.70
N LYS A 216 15.62 -9.65 5.20
CA LYS A 216 16.18 -8.71 6.17
C LYS A 216 15.22 -8.56 7.34
N GLU A 217 15.76 -8.27 8.51
CA GLU A 217 14.93 -7.94 9.66
C GLU A 217 14.28 -6.57 9.49
N SER A 218 13.01 -6.48 9.83
CA SER A 218 12.26 -5.24 9.96
C SER A 218 11.42 -5.26 11.22
N THR A 219 10.87 -4.10 11.61
CA THR A 219 10.25 -3.92 12.93
C THR A 219 8.94 -3.15 12.82
N ASN A 220 7.86 -3.76 13.31
CA ASN A 220 6.64 -3.02 13.65
C ASN A 220 6.82 -2.34 15.00
N THR A 221 6.31 -1.12 15.14
CA THR A 221 6.32 -0.38 16.40
C THR A 221 4.90 -0.02 16.81
N ILE A 222 4.49 -0.40 18.02
CA ILE A 222 3.10 -0.24 18.47
C ILE A 222 3.09 0.45 19.83
N GLY A 223 2.53 1.66 19.88
CA GLY A 223 2.26 2.37 21.13
C GLY A 223 0.99 1.84 21.81
N VAL A 224 0.97 1.83 23.14
CA VAL A 224 -0.13 1.25 23.93
C VAL A 224 -0.61 2.25 25.00
N ILE A 225 -1.91 2.50 24.99
CA ILE A 225 -2.63 3.16 26.09
C ILE A 225 -3.63 2.16 26.66
N GLU A 226 -3.37 1.68 27.87
CA GLU A 226 -4.25 0.70 28.51
C GLU A 226 -5.60 1.30 28.87
N GLY A 227 -6.65 0.56 28.59
CA GLY A 227 -8.02 0.88 28.98
C GLY A 227 -8.29 0.75 30.48
N THR A 228 -9.51 0.94 30.88
CA THR A 228 -9.94 0.81 32.29
C THR A 228 -10.58 -0.56 32.57
N ASP A 229 -11.83 -0.72 32.30
CA ASP A 229 -12.65 -1.92 32.65
C ASP A 229 -12.82 -2.93 31.49
N LYS A 230 -12.52 -2.51 30.24
CA LYS A 230 -12.47 -3.37 29.05
C LYS A 230 -11.03 -3.45 28.48
N GLN A 231 -10.03 -3.48 29.34
CA GLN A 231 -8.61 -3.44 28.93
C GLN A 231 -8.17 -4.62 28.07
N ASP A 232 -8.92 -5.73 28.08
CA ASP A 232 -8.67 -6.91 27.25
C ASP A 232 -9.26 -6.79 25.83
N GLU A 233 -10.00 -5.73 25.55
CA GLU A 233 -10.46 -5.39 24.21
C GLU A 233 -9.62 -4.24 23.65
N VAL A 234 -9.22 -4.36 22.39
CA VAL A 234 -8.31 -3.40 21.71
C VAL A 234 -9.02 -2.76 20.54
N ILE A 235 -8.93 -1.42 20.46
CA ILE A 235 -9.15 -0.65 19.24
C ILE A 235 -7.76 -0.36 18.67
N LEU A 236 -7.50 -0.84 17.45
CA LEU A 236 -6.23 -0.67 16.75
C LEU A 236 -6.32 0.51 15.78
N ILE A 237 -5.38 1.42 15.87
CA ILE A 237 -5.18 2.56 14.98
C ILE A 237 -3.87 2.32 14.24
N SER A 238 -3.86 2.29 12.91
CA SER A 238 -2.69 1.83 12.16
C SER A 238 -2.45 2.58 10.85
N GLY A 239 -1.23 2.51 10.37
CA GLY A 239 -0.73 2.88 9.06
C GLY A 239 0.60 2.20 8.83
N HIS A 240 1.18 2.30 7.61
CA HIS A 240 2.48 1.72 7.36
C HIS A 240 3.62 2.74 7.38
N LEU A 241 4.76 2.32 7.87
CA LEU A 241 5.92 3.17 8.10
C LEU A 241 6.92 3.12 6.95
N ASP A 242 6.99 2.00 6.23
CA ASP A 242 7.83 1.87 5.05
C ASP A 242 7.29 2.68 3.85
N SER A 243 8.09 2.83 2.85
CA SER A 243 7.75 3.47 1.58
C SER A 243 8.24 2.63 0.41
N ALA A 244 7.66 2.84 -0.77
CA ALA A 244 8.11 2.20 -1.98
C ALA A 244 9.53 2.61 -2.37
N VAL A 245 10.21 1.76 -3.15
CA VAL A 245 11.53 2.07 -3.73
C VAL A 245 11.44 3.33 -4.58
N SER A 246 12.45 4.19 -4.48
CA SER A 246 12.55 5.49 -5.14
C SER A 246 11.49 6.52 -4.71
N SER A 247 10.70 6.23 -3.68
CA SER A 247 9.72 7.17 -3.11
C SER A 247 10.09 7.55 -1.69
N LYS A 248 9.95 8.84 -1.34
CA LYS A 248 10.01 9.27 0.05
C LYS A 248 8.72 8.95 0.81
N GLY A 249 7.67 8.56 0.10
CA GLY A 249 6.40 8.17 0.68
C GLY A 249 5.83 9.24 1.62
N ALA A 250 5.60 10.45 1.11
CA ALA A 250 5.05 11.52 1.95
C ALA A 250 3.57 11.31 2.21
N VAL A 251 2.82 11.06 1.15
CA VAL A 251 1.39 10.74 1.18
C VAL A 251 1.20 9.24 1.44
N ASP A 252 2.11 8.41 0.91
CA ASP A 252 2.12 6.95 0.98
C ASP A 252 3.41 6.43 1.66
N ASP A 253 3.52 6.34 3.03
CA ASP A 253 2.41 6.56 3.95
C ASP A 253 2.87 7.32 5.22
N ALA A 254 3.84 8.25 5.07
CA ALA A 254 4.30 9.05 6.20
C ALA A 254 3.17 9.90 6.82
N GLY A 255 2.21 10.34 5.99
CA GLY A 255 1.04 11.08 6.43
C GLY A 255 0.14 10.29 7.38
N ALA A 256 -0.09 9.00 7.08
CA ALA A 256 -0.83 8.12 7.97
C ALA A 256 -0.11 7.94 9.31
N ILE A 257 1.20 7.68 9.29
CA ILE A 257 1.96 7.55 10.55
C ILE A 257 1.96 8.86 11.35
N GLY A 258 2.04 10.01 10.67
CA GLY A 258 1.86 11.31 11.33
C GLY A 258 0.50 11.41 12.04
N THR A 259 -0.57 10.92 11.39
CA THR A 259 -1.94 10.85 11.96
C THR A 259 -2.01 9.89 13.15
N VAL A 260 -1.45 8.68 13.04
CA VAL A 260 -1.38 7.69 14.13
C VAL A 260 -0.67 8.28 15.35
N MET A 261 0.47 8.96 15.17
CA MET A 261 1.22 9.60 16.26
C MET A 261 0.46 10.77 16.89
N ALA A 262 -0.20 11.61 16.09
CA ALA A 262 -1.01 12.71 16.62
C ALA A 262 -2.18 12.22 17.47
N LEU A 263 -2.84 11.13 17.06
CA LEU A 263 -3.88 10.48 17.84
C LEU A 263 -3.32 9.85 19.12
N ALA A 264 -2.15 9.22 19.08
CA ALA A 264 -1.48 8.70 20.27
C ALA A 264 -1.19 9.82 21.29
N GLU A 265 -0.66 10.95 20.83
CA GLU A 265 -0.46 12.13 21.68
C GLU A 265 -1.77 12.69 22.24
N LYS A 266 -2.84 12.71 21.43
CA LYS A 266 -4.17 13.20 21.84
C LYS A 266 -4.73 12.35 22.97
N TYR A 267 -4.78 11.04 22.78
CA TYR A 267 -5.36 10.13 23.77
C TYR A 267 -4.48 9.99 25.02
N LYS A 268 -3.16 10.07 24.86
CA LYS A 268 -2.28 10.13 26.04
C LYS A 268 -2.50 11.39 26.85
N ALA A 269 -2.63 12.55 26.22
CA ALA A 269 -2.92 13.80 26.91
C ALA A 269 -4.29 13.81 27.61
N LEU A 270 -5.28 13.11 27.05
CA LEU A 270 -6.58 12.88 27.71
C LEU A 270 -6.43 11.95 28.92
N SER A 271 -5.74 10.84 28.76
CA SER A 271 -5.48 9.87 29.81
C SER A 271 -4.74 10.51 31.01
N ASP A 272 -3.76 11.37 30.77
CA ASP A 272 -3.01 12.09 31.82
C ASP A 272 -3.91 13.09 32.60
N LYS A 273 -5.02 13.53 32.01
CA LYS A 273 -6.03 14.35 32.65
C LYS A 273 -7.14 13.54 33.32
N GLY A 274 -7.02 12.21 33.35
CA GLY A 274 -8.01 11.31 33.93
C GLY A 274 -9.17 10.92 32.98
N VAL A 275 -9.16 11.39 31.72
CA VAL A 275 -10.15 10.98 30.70
C VAL A 275 -9.57 9.78 29.96
N ARG A 276 -9.99 8.59 30.39
CA ARG A 276 -9.47 7.33 29.89
C ARG A 276 -10.55 6.55 29.13
N THR A 277 -10.14 5.83 28.09
CA THR A 277 -11.00 4.89 27.39
C THR A 277 -11.27 3.64 28.23
N HIS A 278 -12.40 2.98 27.99
CA HIS A 278 -12.70 1.67 28.55
C HIS A 278 -11.79 0.60 27.97
N ARG A 279 -11.58 0.68 26.65
CA ARG A 279 -10.76 -0.24 25.84
C ARG A 279 -9.34 0.25 25.70
N THR A 280 -8.43 -0.70 25.53
CA THR A 280 -7.03 -0.43 25.22
C THR A 280 -6.93 0.10 23.79
N LEU A 281 -6.09 1.14 23.60
CA LEU A 281 -5.77 1.68 22.29
C LEU A 281 -4.37 1.24 21.88
N TYR A 282 -4.26 0.67 20.68
CA TYR A 282 -3.00 0.38 20.04
C TYR A 282 -2.79 1.34 18.86
N PHE A 283 -1.59 1.91 18.77
CA PHE A 283 -1.15 2.81 17.72
C PHE A 283 -0.01 2.14 16.96
N ALA A 284 -0.33 1.48 15.86
CA ALA A 284 0.60 0.62 15.13
C ALA A 284 1.19 1.33 13.91
N CYS A 285 2.52 1.27 13.82
CA CYS A 285 3.31 1.65 12.66
C CYS A 285 3.83 0.36 12.04
N TRP A 286 3.16 -0.12 10.99
CA TRP A 286 3.53 -1.36 10.31
C TRP A 286 4.77 -1.16 9.43
N SER A 287 5.57 -2.18 9.25
CA SER A 287 6.66 -2.24 8.29
C SER A 287 6.45 -3.37 7.29
N GLY A 288 7.04 -3.25 6.10
CA GLY A 288 6.93 -4.28 5.08
C GLY A 288 5.53 -4.39 4.47
N HIS A 289 4.83 -3.27 4.41
CA HIS A 289 3.58 -3.13 3.65
C HIS A 289 3.85 -3.24 2.15
N GLU A 290 4.76 -2.45 1.66
CA GLU A 290 5.08 -2.32 0.24
C GLU A 290 5.48 -3.65 -0.44
N PRO A 291 6.32 -4.50 0.16
CA PRO A 291 6.66 -5.79 -0.43
C PRO A 291 5.57 -6.87 -0.23
N GLY A 292 4.44 -6.58 0.40
CA GLY A 292 3.32 -7.53 0.51
C GLY A 292 2.67 -7.65 1.89
N LEU A 293 2.43 -6.54 2.58
CA LEU A 293 1.69 -6.45 3.87
C LEU A 293 2.28 -7.35 4.98
N HIS A 294 3.59 -7.58 4.94
CA HIS A 294 4.25 -8.55 5.82
C HIS A 294 4.15 -8.19 7.31
N GLY A 295 4.20 -6.89 7.64
CA GLY A 295 4.20 -6.44 9.03
C GLY A 295 2.91 -6.78 9.76
N SER A 296 1.77 -6.44 9.21
CA SER A 296 0.46 -6.78 9.77
C SER A 296 0.22 -8.29 9.74
N LYS A 297 0.58 -9.00 8.66
CA LYS A 297 0.47 -10.45 8.53
C LYS A 297 1.23 -11.18 9.64
N TYR A 298 2.53 -10.94 9.74
CA TYR A 298 3.36 -11.65 10.74
C TYR A 298 3.01 -11.26 12.17
N PHE A 299 2.59 -10.00 12.41
CA PHE A 299 2.12 -9.60 13.72
C PHE A 299 0.93 -10.45 14.19
N LEU A 300 -0.06 -10.62 13.33
CA LEU A 300 -1.24 -11.43 13.65
C LEU A 300 -0.89 -12.91 13.83
N GLN A 301 -0.03 -13.47 12.98
CA GLN A 301 0.39 -14.86 13.04
C GLN A 301 1.21 -15.18 14.29
N GLN A 302 2.10 -14.28 14.71
CA GLN A 302 3.05 -14.52 15.80
C GLN A 302 2.53 -14.06 17.17
N ASN A 303 1.47 -13.24 17.24
CA ASN A 303 0.93 -12.66 18.46
C ASN A 303 -0.53 -13.04 18.69
N GLN A 304 -0.84 -14.33 18.67
CA GLN A 304 -2.20 -14.89 18.75
C GLN A 304 -3.02 -14.39 19.96
N ASP A 305 -2.37 -14.14 21.10
CA ASP A 305 -3.07 -13.65 22.29
C ASP A 305 -3.43 -12.16 22.15
N ILE A 306 -2.61 -11.39 21.44
CA ILE A 306 -2.87 -9.97 21.19
C ILE A 306 -3.96 -9.83 20.13
N TYR A 307 -3.85 -10.58 19.03
CA TYR A 307 -4.78 -10.41 17.92
C TYR A 307 -6.22 -10.74 18.31
N LYS A 308 -6.46 -11.73 19.16
CA LYS A 308 -7.80 -12.10 19.68
C LYS A 308 -8.47 -10.96 20.47
N ARG A 309 -7.68 -10.05 21.01
CA ARG A 309 -8.14 -8.89 21.75
C ARG A 309 -8.56 -7.74 20.83
N ILE A 310 -8.07 -7.68 19.58
CA ILE A 310 -8.41 -6.62 18.62
C ILE A 310 -9.89 -6.77 18.22
N LYS A 311 -10.67 -5.72 18.46
CA LYS A 311 -12.12 -5.70 18.18
C LYS A 311 -12.49 -4.80 16.99
N TYR A 312 -11.62 -3.85 16.66
CA TYR A 312 -11.79 -2.99 15.50
C TYR A 312 -10.45 -2.41 15.07
N ASN A 313 -10.26 -2.21 13.76
CA ASN A 313 -9.11 -1.50 13.22
C ASN A 313 -9.52 -0.26 12.43
N ILE A 314 -8.86 0.86 12.74
CA ILE A 314 -8.91 2.11 11.99
C ILE A 314 -7.56 2.25 11.32
N ASN A 315 -7.51 2.02 10.02
CA ASN A 315 -6.29 2.11 9.23
C ASN A 315 -6.27 3.38 8.39
N TYR A 316 -5.10 3.88 8.14
CA TYR A 316 -4.85 4.96 7.21
C TYR A 316 -3.87 4.45 6.16
N ASP A 317 -4.11 4.91 4.93
CA ASP A 317 -3.25 4.63 3.79
C ASP A 317 -3.51 5.73 2.74
N ILE A 318 -2.46 6.42 2.30
CA ILE A 318 -2.57 7.60 1.42
C ILE A 318 -3.23 8.78 2.15
N ILE A 319 -2.49 9.43 3.04
CA ILE A 319 -2.99 10.50 3.92
C ILE A 319 -2.14 11.78 3.81
N GLY A 320 -2.80 12.94 3.95
CA GLY A 320 -2.13 14.23 4.15
C GLY A 320 -2.34 15.24 3.03
N MET A 321 -3.15 14.94 2.02
CA MET A 321 -3.53 15.91 0.99
C MET A 321 -4.80 16.67 1.40
N ALA A 322 -4.96 17.91 0.94
CA ALA A 322 -6.20 18.67 1.11
C ALA A 322 -7.25 18.31 0.04
N THR A 323 -7.41 17.01 -0.23
CA THR A 323 -8.38 16.46 -1.18
C THR A 323 -9.44 15.66 -0.41
N PRO A 324 -10.61 15.38 -1.02
CA PRO A 324 -11.62 14.55 -0.38
C PRO A 324 -11.06 13.19 0.06
N TYR A 325 -11.61 12.67 1.14
CA TYR A 325 -11.31 11.34 1.65
C TYR A 325 -12.38 10.35 1.21
N SER A 326 -12.00 9.09 1.17
CA SER A 326 -12.91 7.97 1.12
C SER A 326 -12.66 7.02 2.31
N ILE A 327 -13.68 6.26 2.67
CA ILE A 327 -13.58 5.13 3.57
C ILE A 327 -13.94 3.87 2.79
N THR A 328 -13.03 2.90 2.84
CA THR A 328 -13.35 1.52 2.51
C THR A 328 -13.43 0.73 3.81
N TYR A 329 -14.44 -0.10 3.98
CA TYR A 329 -14.59 -0.87 5.20
C TYR A 329 -15.05 -2.29 4.95
N ALA A 330 -14.57 -3.19 5.80
CA ALA A 330 -15.01 -4.56 5.89
C ALA A 330 -15.54 -4.82 7.30
N GLY A 331 -16.79 -5.17 7.42
CA GLY A 331 -17.38 -5.35 8.75
C GLY A 331 -18.89 -5.61 8.74
N VAL A 332 -19.50 -5.36 9.85
CA VAL A 332 -20.92 -5.62 10.09
C VAL A 332 -21.80 -4.60 9.34
N LYS A 333 -22.92 -5.05 8.81
CA LYS A 333 -23.98 -4.18 8.27
C LYS A 333 -24.28 -3.03 9.24
N ASN A 334 -24.50 -1.82 8.67
CA ASN A 334 -24.90 -0.58 9.34
C ASN A 334 -23.77 0.28 9.93
N PHE A 335 -22.50 -0.08 9.81
CA PHE A 335 -21.42 0.86 10.16
C PHE A 335 -21.39 2.09 9.23
N GLU A 336 -21.83 1.95 8.00
CA GLU A 336 -21.99 3.06 7.04
C GLU A 336 -22.80 4.21 7.61
N ALA A 337 -24.01 3.93 8.16
CA ALA A 337 -24.85 4.94 8.80
C ALA A 337 -24.20 5.59 10.03
N ILE A 338 -23.25 4.92 10.68
CA ILE A 338 -22.49 5.47 11.79
C ILE A 338 -21.42 6.42 11.24
N PHE A 339 -20.72 6.02 10.19
CA PHE A 339 -19.73 6.86 9.52
C PHE A 339 -20.36 8.14 8.98
N GLU A 340 -21.50 8.04 8.29
CA GLU A 340 -22.25 9.20 7.81
C GLU A 340 -22.57 10.20 8.93
N LYS A 341 -23.08 9.73 10.07
CA LYS A 341 -23.40 10.59 11.23
C LYS A 341 -22.14 11.25 11.83
N ILE A 342 -21.02 10.54 11.87
CA ILE A 342 -19.76 11.10 12.35
C ILE A 342 -19.30 12.20 11.39
N PHE A 343 -19.42 11.96 10.07
CA PHE A 343 -19.05 12.96 9.06
C PHE A 343 -19.92 14.21 9.10
N GLU A 344 -21.24 14.05 9.21
CA GLU A 344 -22.14 15.18 9.41
C GLU A 344 -21.71 16.02 10.61
N LYS A 345 -21.31 15.37 11.71
CA LYS A 345 -20.82 16.05 12.92
C LYS A 345 -19.49 16.76 12.71
N CYS A 346 -18.57 16.18 11.91
CA CYS A 346 -17.29 16.77 11.54
C CYS A 346 -17.40 17.82 10.42
N GLY A 347 -18.58 18.01 9.83
CA GLY A 347 -18.83 19.01 8.78
C GLY A 347 -18.23 18.63 7.42
N SER A 348 -18.10 17.35 7.12
CA SER A 348 -17.50 16.84 5.88
C SER A 348 -18.36 15.80 5.19
N THR A 349 -18.13 15.61 3.89
CA THR A 349 -18.72 14.56 3.06
C THR A 349 -17.63 13.58 2.64
N LEU A 350 -17.97 12.30 2.57
CA LEU A 350 -17.06 11.24 2.17
C LEU A 350 -17.75 10.23 1.26
N ASP A 351 -16.94 9.62 0.41
CA ASP A 351 -17.33 8.39 -0.27
C ASP A 351 -17.08 7.20 0.65
N ILE A 352 -18.09 6.36 0.84
CA ILE A 352 -18.03 5.17 1.70
C ILE A 352 -18.27 3.93 0.84
N PHE A 353 -17.37 2.96 0.95
CA PHE A 353 -17.42 1.72 0.18
C PHE A 353 -17.35 0.51 1.12
N SER A 354 -18.34 -0.40 1.00
CA SER A 354 -18.37 -1.65 1.77
C SER A 354 -17.62 -2.75 1.05
N GLU A 355 -16.30 -2.62 1.00
CA GLU A 355 -15.42 -3.60 0.37
C GLU A 355 -14.01 -3.53 0.96
N PRO A 356 -13.25 -4.65 1.03
CA PRO A 356 -11.85 -4.62 1.40
C PRO A 356 -10.99 -4.01 0.27
N VAL A 357 -9.87 -3.41 0.65
CA VAL A 357 -8.85 -2.90 -0.29
C VAL A 357 -7.51 -3.57 -0.01
N PRO A 358 -6.60 -3.64 -0.99
CA PRO A 358 -5.28 -4.24 -0.83
C PRO A 358 -4.35 -3.38 0.04
N CYS A 359 -4.61 -3.36 1.33
CA CYS A 359 -3.81 -2.69 2.36
C CYS A 359 -3.76 -3.55 3.63
N ASP A 360 -3.11 -3.07 4.69
CA ASP A 360 -2.94 -3.83 5.95
C ASP A 360 -4.25 -4.36 6.55
N THR A 361 -5.37 -3.70 6.26
CA THR A 361 -6.71 -4.17 6.68
C THR A 361 -7.09 -5.53 6.08
N LEU A 362 -6.51 -5.96 4.94
CA LEU A 362 -6.78 -7.30 4.41
C LEU A 362 -6.43 -8.41 5.39
N ASN A 363 -5.25 -8.30 6.03
CA ASN A 363 -4.82 -9.29 7.02
C ASN A 363 -5.74 -9.34 8.25
N LEU A 364 -6.28 -8.19 8.68
CA LEU A 364 -7.22 -8.14 9.80
C LEU A 364 -8.60 -8.65 9.38
N THR A 365 -9.07 -8.23 8.21
CA THR A 365 -10.37 -8.63 7.66
C THR A 365 -10.43 -10.15 7.44
N SER A 366 -9.39 -10.76 6.87
CA SER A 366 -9.30 -12.22 6.69
C SER A 366 -9.38 -12.99 8.02
N ASN A 367 -8.91 -12.36 9.09
CA ASN A 367 -9.03 -12.86 10.47
C ASN A 367 -10.33 -12.43 11.17
N LYS A 368 -11.34 -11.96 10.41
CA LYS A 368 -12.68 -11.57 10.91
C LYS A 368 -12.66 -10.39 11.88
N ILE A 369 -11.66 -9.53 11.80
CA ILE A 369 -11.60 -8.29 12.57
C ILE A 369 -12.20 -7.18 11.71
N PRO A 370 -13.31 -6.54 12.15
CA PRO A 370 -13.89 -5.40 11.43
C PRO A 370 -12.86 -4.28 11.28
N SER A 371 -12.73 -3.76 10.07
CA SER A 371 -11.68 -2.81 9.73
C SER A 371 -12.18 -1.75 8.75
N LEU A 372 -11.62 -0.56 8.83
CA LEU A 372 -11.76 0.45 7.80
C LEU A 372 -10.37 0.96 7.38
N THR A 373 -10.26 1.41 6.15
CA THR A 373 -9.15 2.24 5.66
C THR A 373 -9.69 3.59 5.21
N MET A 374 -9.07 4.66 5.70
CA MET A 374 -9.31 6.03 5.23
C MET A 374 -8.18 6.43 4.29
N SER A 375 -8.53 6.94 3.10
CA SER A 375 -7.56 7.35 2.08
C SER A 375 -7.97 8.65 1.39
N ASN A 376 -6.99 9.47 0.98
CA ASN A 376 -7.25 10.61 0.11
C ASN A 376 -7.52 10.17 -1.34
N GLY A 377 -8.49 10.81 -1.99
CA GLY A 377 -8.68 10.70 -3.43
C GLY A 377 -7.69 11.56 -4.24
N GLY A 378 -7.46 11.18 -5.51
CA GLY A 378 -6.65 11.95 -6.45
C GLY A 378 -5.13 11.81 -6.29
N PHE A 379 -4.67 10.76 -5.66
CA PHE A 379 -3.25 10.43 -5.52
C PHE A 379 -2.70 9.91 -6.85
N VAL A 380 -1.84 10.69 -7.52
CA VAL A 380 -1.28 10.39 -8.85
C VAL A 380 0.25 10.24 -8.84
N TRP A 381 0.87 10.25 -7.67
CA TRP A 381 2.33 10.17 -7.49
C TRP A 381 2.78 8.87 -6.86
N GLY A 382 1.86 7.94 -6.64
CA GLY A 382 2.12 6.69 -5.93
C GLY A 382 3.38 5.99 -6.41
N HIS A 383 4.20 5.54 -5.46
CA HIS A 383 5.45 4.81 -5.70
C HIS A 383 6.44 5.51 -6.64
N THR A 384 6.45 6.85 -6.64
CA THR A 384 7.37 7.65 -7.47
C THR A 384 8.16 8.64 -6.62
N PRO A 385 9.29 9.17 -7.14
CA PRO A 385 10.03 10.25 -6.48
C PRO A 385 9.23 11.55 -6.31
N ALA A 386 8.07 11.67 -6.97
CA ALA A 386 7.22 12.84 -6.86
C ALA A 386 6.35 12.85 -5.58
N ASP A 387 6.25 11.73 -4.87
CA ASP A 387 5.61 11.68 -3.56
C ASP A 387 6.54 12.24 -2.47
N ASP A 388 6.43 13.55 -2.27
CA ASP A 388 7.31 14.34 -1.39
C ASP A 388 6.48 15.35 -0.57
N MET A 389 7.08 16.00 0.42
CA MET A 389 6.45 16.98 1.34
C MET A 389 5.65 18.08 0.66
N LYS A 390 5.99 18.46 -0.59
CA LYS A 390 5.22 19.44 -1.38
C LYS A 390 3.76 19.03 -1.61
N ASN A 391 3.44 17.75 -1.50
CA ASN A 391 2.10 17.19 -1.68
C ASN A 391 1.31 17.14 -0.37
N ILE A 392 1.97 17.40 0.76
CA ILE A 392 1.34 17.39 2.09
C ILE A 392 0.79 18.78 2.42
N ASP A 393 -0.47 18.83 2.77
CA ASP A 393 -1.13 20.02 3.34
C ASP A 393 -1.54 19.72 4.78
N LYS A 394 -1.18 20.60 5.70
CA LYS A 394 -1.53 20.43 7.12
C LYS A 394 -3.04 20.23 7.34
N ARG A 395 -3.89 20.89 6.56
CA ARG A 395 -5.35 20.75 6.62
C ARG A 395 -5.83 19.33 6.25
N GLY A 396 -5.01 18.58 5.51
CA GLY A 396 -5.29 17.19 5.19
C GLY A 396 -5.31 16.26 6.40
N PHE A 397 -4.86 16.71 7.57
CA PHE A 397 -4.91 15.91 8.80
C PHE A 397 -6.13 16.19 9.68
N ASP A 398 -6.84 17.30 9.46
CA ASP A 398 -7.97 17.68 10.31
C ASP A 398 -9.07 16.60 10.31
N GLN A 399 -9.52 16.21 9.12
CA GLN A 399 -10.60 15.25 8.97
C GLN A 399 -10.26 13.83 9.48
N PRO A 400 -9.12 13.21 9.16
CA PRO A 400 -8.74 11.91 9.72
C PRO A 400 -8.69 11.91 11.24
N ILE A 401 -8.13 12.96 11.86
CA ILE A 401 -8.00 13.07 13.31
C ILE A 401 -9.37 13.24 13.98
N ASP A 402 -10.22 14.11 13.45
CA ASP A 402 -11.55 14.38 14.01
C ASP A 402 -12.48 13.19 13.84
N PHE A 403 -12.58 12.64 12.63
CA PHE A 403 -13.39 11.45 12.36
C PHE A 403 -12.98 10.28 13.26
N SER A 404 -11.69 9.98 13.32
CA SER A 404 -11.22 8.83 14.11
C SER A 404 -11.40 9.05 15.60
N SER A 405 -11.29 10.30 16.08
CA SER A 405 -11.57 10.60 17.49
C SER A 405 -13.03 10.33 17.84
N GLU A 406 -13.97 10.72 16.98
CA GLU A 406 -15.38 10.45 17.19
C GLU A 406 -15.70 8.95 17.05
N LEU A 407 -15.07 8.26 16.09
CA LEU A 407 -15.26 6.82 15.92
C LEU A 407 -14.70 6.04 17.11
N ILE A 408 -13.51 6.38 17.61
CA ILE A 408 -12.92 5.75 18.81
C ILE A 408 -13.87 5.93 20.00
N ASN A 409 -14.36 7.17 20.23
CA ASN A 409 -15.28 7.45 21.32
C ASN A 409 -16.60 6.65 21.18
N TYR A 410 -17.12 6.55 19.96
CA TYR A 410 -18.32 5.75 19.68
C TYR A 410 -18.05 4.26 19.97
N LEU A 411 -17.00 3.68 19.42
CA LEU A 411 -16.66 2.27 19.62
C LEU A 411 -16.39 1.95 21.10
N ASP A 412 -15.73 2.86 21.81
CA ASP A 412 -15.44 2.72 23.23
C ASP A 412 -16.71 2.76 24.10
N SER A 413 -17.73 3.52 23.68
CA SER A 413 -19.03 3.62 24.40
C SER A 413 -19.89 2.36 24.28
N LEU A 414 -19.63 1.51 23.30
CA LEU A 414 -20.43 0.31 23.07
C LEU A 414 -20.19 -0.74 24.15
N GLU A 415 -21.24 -1.41 24.61
CA GLU A 415 -21.11 -2.57 25.48
C GLU A 415 -20.26 -3.66 24.80
N LYS A 416 -20.57 -3.95 23.54
CA LYS A 416 -19.83 -4.89 22.70
C LYS A 416 -19.67 -4.29 21.29
N ILE A 417 -18.46 -4.27 20.78
CA ILE A 417 -18.21 -3.94 19.38
C ILE A 417 -18.71 -5.11 18.51
N PRO A 418 -19.61 -4.90 17.56
CA PRO A 418 -20.08 -5.95 16.65
C PRO A 418 -18.90 -6.57 15.90
N GLN A 419 -18.91 -7.89 15.77
CA GLN A 419 -17.88 -8.67 15.11
C GLN A 419 -18.45 -9.38 13.88
N GLY A 420 -17.58 -9.80 12.97
CA GLY A 420 -17.95 -10.48 11.73
C GLY A 420 -18.12 -9.53 10.56
N TYR A 421 -18.44 -10.08 9.41
CA TYR A 421 -18.69 -9.35 8.17
C TYR A 421 -19.74 -10.06 7.31
N THR A 422 -20.16 -9.41 6.23
CA THR A 422 -21.16 -9.95 5.31
C THR A 422 -20.55 -11.00 4.38
N ASP A 423 -21.38 -11.90 3.81
CA ASP A 423 -20.95 -12.93 2.85
C ASP A 423 -20.25 -12.35 1.61
N ASP A 424 -20.52 -11.10 1.26
CA ASP A 424 -19.90 -10.44 0.11
C ASP A 424 -18.41 -10.17 0.35
N ILE A 425 -18.01 -9.91 1.59
CA ILE A 425 -16.60 -9.69 1.95
C ILE A 425 -15.80 -10.99 1.82
N GLU A 426 -16.35 -12.15 2.21
CA GLU A 426 -15.69 -13.45 2.00
C GLU A 426 -15.40 -13.70 0.51
N LYS A 427 -16.35 -13.40 -0.37
CA LYS A 427 -16.14 -13.53 -1.82
C LYS A 427 -15.08 -12.57 -2.36
N GLN A 428 -15.02 -11.36 -1.82
CA GLN A 428 -14.01 -10.38 -2.21
C GLN A 428 -12.61 -10.80 -1.75
N LEU A 429 -12.46 -11.32 -0.54
CA LEU A 429 -11.21 -11.91 -0.05
C LEU A 429 -10.76 -13.09 -0.92
N ASP A 430 -11.68 -13.97 -1.33
CA ASP A 430 -11.39 -15.05 -2.28
C ASP A 430 -10.85 -14.53 -3.60
N ILE A 431 -11.35 -13.40 -4.10
CA ILE A 431 -10.82 -12.76 -5.31
C ILE A 431 -9.38 -12.30 -5.08
N TYR A 432 -9.06 -11.69 -3.94
CA TYR A 432 -7.69 -11.30 -3.62
C TYR A 432 -6.76 -12.51 -3.49
N ALA A 433 -7.20 -13.56 -2.79
CA ALA A 433 -6.42 -14.79 -2.65
C ALA A 433 -6.14 -15.47 -4.00
N THR A 434 -7.18 -15.65 -4.83
CA THR A 434 -7.05 -16.39 -6.09
C THR A 434 -6.38 -15.57 -7.20
N ARG A 435 -6.62 -14.26 -7.24
CA ARG A 435 -6.18 -13.39 -8.32
C ARG A 435 -4.81 -12.77 -8.06
N TYR A 436 -4.54 -12.39 -6.83
CA TYR A 436 -3.29 -11.75 -6.42
C TYR A 436 -2.41 -12.68 -5.57
N GLY A 437 -2.88 -13.92 -5.27
CA GLY A 437 -2.19 -14.94 -4.47
C GLY A 437 -1.88 -14.49 -3.05
N TRP A 438 -2.73 -13.66 -2.49
CA TRP A 438 -2.63 -13.31 -1.10
C TRP A 438 -2.93 -14.53 -0.24
N ASP A 439 -1.94 -14.99 0.51
CA ASP A 439 -2.10 -16.03 1.53
C ASP A 439 -2.39 -15.34 2.86
N PHE A 440 -3.64 -15.44 3.31
CA PHE A 440 -4.14 -14.79 4.51
C PHE A 440 -3.98 -15.65 5.77
#